data_8f7bbce3045617dc4f634cd6ff932088
#
_entry.id   8f7bbce3045617dc4f634cd6ff932088
#
_cell.length_a   1.000
_cell.length_b   1.000
_cell.length_c   1.000
_cell.angle_alpha   90.00
_cell.angle_beta   90.00
_cell.angle_gamma   90.00
#
_symmetry.space_group_name_H-M   'P 1'
#
loop_
_entity.id
_entity.type
_entity.pdbx_description
1 polymer ?
#
loop_
_entity_poly.entity_id
_entity_poly.type
_entity_poly.pdbx_seq_one_letter_code
_entity_poly.pdbx_strand_id
1 'polypeptide(L)'
;MPVTDILPLAATDSGVDAAKALALGLGTGFGAIGPGIGVGYLIGKTIESTARQPEMAGQLQGLMYVGVALTEAIVFYALLMGFVAFFLV
;
A
#
# COMPACT_ATOMS: atom_id res chain seq x y z
N MET A 1 -8.53 12.96 -29.15
CA MET A 1 -9.58 13.73 -28.44
C MET A 1 -8.91 14.85 -27.64
N PRO A 2 -9.26 16.11 -27.93
CA PRO A 2 -8.69 17.22 -27.17
C PRO A 2 -9.10 17.17 -25.70
N VAL A 3 -8.25 17.74 -24.84
CA VAL A 3 -8.51 17.81 -23.39
C VAL A 3 -9.84 18.49 -23.09
N THR A 4 -10.21 19.51 -23.89
CA THR A 4 -11.47 20.23 -23.74
C THR A 4 -12.71 19.37 -23.96
N ASP A 5 -12.60 18.26 -24.70
CA ASP A 5 -13.69 17.30 -24.88
C ASP A 5 -13.77 16.29 -23.73
N ILE A 6 -12.64 16.06 -23.04
CA ILE A 6 -12.57 15.11 -21.93
C ILE A 6 -13.07 15.73 -20.63
N LEU A 7 -12.80 17.04 -20.42
CA LEU A 7 -13.16 17.70 -19.16
C LEU A 7 -14.65 17.62 -18.82
N PRO A 8 -15.59 17.86 -19.78
CA PRO A 8 -17.02 17.72 -19.47
C PRO A 8 -17.41 16.28 -19.12
N LEU A 9 -16.76 15.29 -19.75
CA LEU A 9 -17.01 13.88 -19.44
C LEU A 9 -16.56 13.54 -18.01
N ALA A 10 -15.43 14.08 -17.57
CA ALA A 10 -14.94 13.87 -16.22
C ALA A 10 -15.87 14.51 -15.17
N ALA A 11 -16.60 15.57 -15.53
CA ALA A 11 -17.51 16.27 -14.63
C ALA A 11 -18.89 15.60 -14.54
N THR A 12 -19.18 14.58 -15.37
CA THR A 12 -20.45 13.83 -15.29
C THR A 12 -20.43 12.88 -14.09
N ASP A 13 -21.61 12.43 -13.65
CA ASP A 13 -21.70 11.46 -12.54
C ASP A 13 -20.89 10.20 -12.82
N SER A 14 -20.96 9.65 -14.04
CA SER A 14 -20.21 8.47 -14.41
C SER A 14 -18.69 8.74 -14.45
N GLY A 15 -18.29 9.95 -14.86
CA GLY A 15 -16.88 10.37 -14.84
C GLY A 15 -16.36 10.51 -13.41
N VAL A 16 -17.16 11.06 -12.50
CA VAL A 16 -16.82 11.17 -11.08
C VAL A 16 -16.69 9.78 -10.46
N ASP A 17 -17.60 8.86 -10.75
CA ASP A 17 -17.54 7.50 -10.25
C ASP A 17 -16.28 6.77 -10.74
N ALA A 18 -15.95 6.95 -12.03
CA ALA A 18 -14.72 6.38 -12.58
C ALA A 18 -13.47 6.95 -11.88
N ALA A 19 -13.45 8.26 -11.61
CA ALA A 19 -12.34 8.89 -10.90
C ALA A 19 -12.20 8.36 -9.48
N LYS A 20 -13.32 8.13 -8.78
CA LYS A 20 -13.31 7.55 -7.43
C LYS A 20 -12.76 6.11 -7.45
N ALA A 21 -13.15 5.31 -8.43
CA ALA A 21 -12.65 3.96 -8.59
C ALA A 21 -11.15 3.96 -8.86
N LEU A 22 -10.67 4.86 -9.73
CA LEU A 22 -9.24 5.02 -9.98
C LEU A 22 -8.49 5.47 -8.74
N ALA A 23 -9.05 6.41 -7.98
CA ALA A 23 -8.43 6.89 -6.75
C ALA A 23 -8.25 5.75 -5.74
N LEU A 24 -9.27 4.91 -5.57
CA LEU A 24 -9.19 3.74 -4.70
C LEU A 24 -8.14 2.75 -5.18
N GLY A 25 -8.19 2.39 -6.46
CA GLY A 25 -7.28 1.40 -7.03
C GLY A 25 -5.84 1.88 -7.07
N LEU A 26 -5.59 3.07 -7.60
CA LEU A 26 -4.24 3.61 -7.73
C LEU A 26 -3.66 3.98 -6.36
N GLY A 27 -4.46 4.59 -5.49
CA GLY A 27 -4.00 4.95 -4.15
C GLY A 27 -3.59 3.73 -3.35
N THR A 28 -4.42 2.69 -3.35
CA THR A 28 -4.11 1.44 -2.66
C THR A 28 -2.93 0.72 -3.32
N GLY A 29 -2.92 0.65 -4.65
CA GLY A 29 -1.86 -0.02 -5.39
C GLY A 29 -0.50 0.62 -5.16
N PHE A 30 -0.40 1.93 -5.32
CA PHE A 30 0.85 2.64 -5.07
C PHE A 30 1.24 2.61 -3.59
N GLY A 31 0.25 2.68 -2.69
CA GLY A 31 0.50 2.57 -1.26
C GLY A 31 1.01 1.20 -0.83
N ALA A 32 0.78 0.17 -1.63
CA ALA A 32 1.26 -1.19 -1.36
C ALA A 32 2.71 -1.41 -1.81
N ILE A 33 3.24 -0.59 -2.70
CA ILE A 33 4.59 -0.76 -3.24
C ILE A 33 5.64 -0.66 -2.15
N GLY A 34 5.59 0.40 -1.35
CA GLY A 34 6.55 0.61 -0.26
C GLY A 34 6.55 -0.52 0.76
N PRO A 35 5.38 -0.83 1.34
CA PRO A 35 5.27 -1.95 2.28
C PRO A 35 5.68 -3.30 1.68
N GLY A 36 5.36 -3.56 0.41
CA GLY A 36 5.79 -4.78 -0.26
C GLY A 36 7.29 -4.92 -0.31
N ILE A 37 7.99 -3.85 -0.71
CA ILE A 37 9.45 -3.81 -0.73
C ILE A 37 10.00 -3.89 0.69
N GLY A 38 9.41 -3.13 1.62
CA GLY A 38 9.86 -3.08 3.01
C GLY A 38 9.77 -4.42 3.71
N VAL A 39 8.65 -5.13 3.55
CA VAL A 39 8.46 -6.46 4.14
C VAL A 39 9.44 -7.46 3.52
N GLY A 40 9.61 -7.43 2.21
CA GLY A 40 10.57 -8.29 1.53
C GLY A 40 11.99 -8.07 2.04
N TYR A 41 12.40 -6.82 2.17
CA TYR A 41 13.71 -6.46 2.70
C TYR A 41 13.88 -6.91 4.17
N LEU A 42 12.86 -6.66 4.99
CA LEU A 42 12.87 -7.02 6.40
C LEU A 42 13.00 -8.53 6.59
N ILE A 43 12.19 -9.30 5.90
CA ILE A 43 12.19 -10.76 6.00
C ILE A 43 13.51 -11.32 5.46
N GLY A 44 13.98 -10.80 4.33
CA GLY A 44 15.26 -11.20 3.75
C GLY A 44 16.41 -10.97 4.70
N LYS A 45 16.47 -9.80 5.34
CA LYS A 45 17.49 -9.48 6.32
C LYS A 45 17.37 -10.32 7.58
N THR A 46 16.16 -10.65 8.01
CA THR A 46 15.95 -11.53 9.17
C THR A 46 16.48 -12.94 8.89
N ILE A 47 16.19 -13.46 7.70
CA ILE A 47 16.70 -14.79 7.30
C ILE A 47 18.23 -14.78 7.26
N GLU A 48 18.82 -13.75 6.65
CA GLU A 48 20.27 -13.61 6.57
C GLU A 48 20.90 -13.54 7.95
N SER A 49 20.33 -12.74 8.85
CA SER A 49 20.84 -12.57 10.21
C SER A 49 20.69 -13.87 11.02
N THR A 50 19.58 -14.59 10.86
CA THR A 50 19.35 -15.87 11.52
C THR A 50 20.36 -16.90 11.06
N ALA A 51 20.70 -16.90 9.78
CA ALA A 51 21.72 -17.82 9.25
C ALA A 51 23.11 -17.55 9.88
N ARG A 52 23.40 -16.30 10.21
CA ARG A 52 24.69 -15.94 10.84
C ARG A 52 24.68 -16.17 12.33
N GLN A 53 23.55 -15.97 12.99
CA GLN A 53 23.41 -16.08 14.46
C GLN A 53 22.17 -16.89 14.80
N PRO A 54 22.22 -18.23 14.62
CA PRO A 54 21.04 -19.08 14.85
C PRO A 54 20.52 -19.02 16.30
N GLU A 55 21.39 -18.74 17.26
CA GLU A 55 21.01 -18.65 18.68
C GLU A 55 20.10 -17.44 18.95
N MET A 56 20.06 -16.46 18.05
CA MET A 56 19.21 -15.29 18.18
C MET A 56 17.92 -15.39 17.36
N ALA A 57 17.61 -16.54 16.78
CA ALA A 57 16.49 -16.71 15.87
C ALA A 57 15.15 -16.27 16.48
N GLY A 58 14.89 -16.62 17.75
CA GLY A 58 13.64 -16.25 18.42
C GLY A 58 13.49 -14.75 18.59
N GLN A 59 14.57 -14.07 19.00
CA GLN A 59 14.57 -12.63 19.17
C GLN A 59 14.44 -11.90 17.83
N LEU A 60 15.15 -12.38 16.80
CA LEU A 60 15.08 -11.79 15.46
C LEU A 60 13.69 -11.96 14.86
N GLN A 61 13.07 -13.12 15.03
CA GLN A 61 11.70 -13.35 14.53
C GLN A 61 10.68 -12.45 15.24
N GLY A 62 10.83 -12.24 16.55
CA GLY A 62 9.96 -11.33 17.28
C GLY A 62 10.02 -9.91 16.75
N LEU A 63 11.22 -9.40 16.52
CA LEU A 63 11.42 -8.07 15.92
C LEU A 63 10.89 -8.03 14.49
N MET A 64 11.06 -9.11 13.73
CA MET A 64 10.53 -9.22 12.37
C MET A 64 9.01 -9.06 12.35
N TYR A 65 8.29 -9.77 13.22
CA TYR A 65 6.83 -9.69 13.27
C TYR A 65 6.35 -8.30 13.64
N VAL A 66 7.01 -7.62 14.57
CA VAL A 66 6.68 -6.24 14.90
C VAL A 66 6.91 -5.33 13.69
N GLY A 67 8.03 -5.51 13.01
CA GLY A 67 8.35 -4.72 11.80
C GLY A 67 7.36 -4.98 10.68
N VAL A 68 6.96 -6.22 10.45
CA VAL A 68 5.94 -6.57 9.44
C VAL A 68 4.62 -5.89 9.78
N ALA A 69 4.17 -5.96 11.03
CA ALA A 69 2.91 -5.34 11.44
C ALA A 69 2.90 -3.83 11.19
N LEU A 70 3.99 -3.15 11.56
CA LEU A 70 4.11 -1.70 11.35
C LEU A 70 4.19 -1.35 9.87
N THR A 71 4.91 -2.13 9.09
CA THR A 71 5.07 -1.90 7.65
C THR A 71 3.76 -2.14 6.91
N GLU A 72 3.05 -3.22 7.25
CA GLU A 72 1.76 -3.55 6.64
C GLU A 72 0.68 -2.53 7.00
N ALA A 73 0.77 -1.88 8.17
CA ALA A 73 -0.18 -0.84 8.55
C ALA A 73 -0.24 0.29 7.53
N ILE A 74 0.87 0.56 6.84
CA ILE A 74 0.93 1.62 5.82
C ILE A 74 -0.02 1.32 4.67
N VAL A 75 -0.10 0.07 4.20
CA VAL A 75 -1.00 -0.29 3.10
C VAL A 75 -2.46 -0.19 3.54
N PHE A 76 -2.75 -0.49 4.80
CA PHE A 76 -4.10 -0.33 5.34
C PHE A 76 -4.49 1.15 5.44
N TYR A 77 -3.57 2.04 5.78
CA TYR A 77 -3.82 3.48 5.74
C TYR A 77 -4.10 3.95 4.31
N ALA A 78 -3.34 3.47 3.33
CA ALA A 78 -3.58 3.80 1.93
C ALA A 78 -4.95 3.31 1.47
N LEU A 79 -5.33 2.10 1.84
CA LEU A 79 -6.64 1.53 1.54
C LEU A 79 -7.75 2.35 2.20
N LEU A 80 -7.57 2.76 3.46
CA LEU A 80 -8.53 3.58 4.18
C LEU A 80 -8.74 4.92 3.45
N MET A 81 -7.67 5.58 3.05
CA MET A 81 -7.77 6.84 2.32
C MET A 81 -8.39 6.63 0.94
N GLY A 82 -8.16 5.49 0.31
CA GLY A 82 -8.83 5.12 -0.93
C GLY A 82 -10.33 5.00 -0.74
N PHE A 83 -10.79 4.38 0.34
CA PHE A 83 -12.21 4.30 0.67
C PHE A 83 -12.80 5.67 1.00
N VAL A 84 -12.06 6.54 1.69
CA VAL A 84 -12.49 7.91 1.92
C VAL A 84 -12.74 8.62 0.60
N ALA A 85 -11.81 8.51 -0.35
CA ALA A 85 -11.97 9.12 -1.67
C ALA A 85 -13.14 8.51 -2.44
N PHE A 86 -13.39 7.21 -2.28
CA PHE A 86 -14.46 6.52 -3.00
C PHE A 86 -15.85 6.84 -2.43
N PHE A 87 -16.01 6.84 -1.11
CA PHE A 87 -17.32 6.93 -0.47
C PHE A 87 -17.67 8.34 0.03
N LEU A 88 -16.68 9.14 0.42
CA LEU A 88 -16.93 10.42 1.10
C LEU A 88 -16.70 11.66 0.24
N VAL A 89 -16.14 11.49 -0.94
CA VAL A 89 -15.92 12.57 -1.91
C VAL A 89 -16.75 12.38 -3.17
#